data_74a638f7b8a0a52d2f10725730c0a639
#
_entry.id   74a638f7b8a0a52d2f10725730c0a639
#
_cell.length_a   1.000
_cell.length_b   1.000
_cell.length_c   1.000
_cell.angle_alpha   90.00
_cell.angle_beta   90.00
_cell.angle_gamma   90.00
#
_symmetry.space_group_name_H-M   'P 1'
#
loop_
_entity.id
_entity.type
_entity.pdbx_description
1 polymer ?
#
loop_
_entity_poly.entity_id
_entity_poly.type
_entity_poly.pdbx_seq_one_letter_code
_entity_poly.pdbx_strand_id
1 'polypeptide(L)'
;MSPTRREALVELSALLAIPLVRWPERLADPLAGTIVEYQAGRARRDWSAAEVTKQALDRANALNGWLRAIDELSPTALDDARASDARARSGSLRGPLDGVPVFAKAIYDMNGLPTTGSSAAWARLFPGAVTSDAIEVARMRAAGAIVLGKTAADDFAYHGNGTSSLTGQVRNPYDPAGVKTPGGSSAGSAVSVACGIAFAALGTDDGGSNRIPAQFCGIVGMKPTFGLVPRTGVIPTWPYLDTHGPLARHVADAALLLDAIAGPDASDGLALTAPWTRGALAALDDDALSGARLGLVDAHVPRAQMSAESLAVFDRAVADLRAAGAVVESCAPTVTRANVRDLFARLAKDRSDVTPNADSPAATANALYRYFQTHGGDARADVERGLAPYRAFYDVLPKEWADMARLIDQPYERDPAGVSFARSREAAVAQLAATFREQRIDAMVYPTMPFPAPRAVDPWPDVRTTLGYGNWMGLPEVSVPTGLGADGMPAGNISFVGLPGRDARLLALAHAYERKSSRFVAPPAPTPRG
;
A
#
# COMPACT_ATOMS: atom_id res chain seq x y z
N MET A 1 20.06 -1.66 -16.59
CA MET A 1 20.30 -0.95 -17.88
C MET A 1 19.32 0.19 -17.95
N SER A 2 19.79 1.43 -18.14
CA SER A 2 18.90 2.60 -18.31
C SER A 2 18.09 2.40 -19.60
N PRO A 3 16.79 2.73 -19.63
CA PRO A 3 15.98 2.66 -20.85
C PRO A 3 16.61 3.54 -21.93
N THR A 4 16.58 3.07 -23.17
CA THR A 4 17.08 3.84 -24.30
C THR A 4 16.18 5.07 -24.54
N ARG A 5 16.74 6.14 -25.13
CA ARG A 5 16.00 7.37 -25.50
C ARG A 5 14.73 7.08 -26.33
N ARG A 6 14.73 5.95 -27.06
CA ARG A 6 13.61 5.49 -27.87
C ARG A 6 12.51 4.85 -27.01
N GLU A 7 12.87 4.12 -25.94
CA GLU A 7 11.90 3.53 -25.00
C GLU A 7 11.22 4.59 -24.15
N ALA A 8 11.98 5.59 -23.65
CA ALA A 8 11.40 6.73 -22.92
C ALA A 8 10.46 7.58 -23.79
N LEU A 9 10.76 7.74 -25.09
CA LEU A 9 9.87 8.44 -26.03
C LEU A 9 8.65 7.61 -26.40
N VAL A 10 8.76 6.29 -26.44
CA VAL A 10 7.62 5.37 -26.68
C VAL A 10 6.71 5.36 -25.45
N GLU A 11 7.26 5.36 -24.23
CA GLU A 11 6.47 5.47 -22.99
C GLU A 11 5.77 6.82 -22.86
N LEU A 12 6.43 7.92 -23.24
CA LEU A 12 5.80 9.25 -23.27
C LEU A 12 4.74 9.36 -24.39
N SER A 13 4.98 8.73 -25.54
CA SER A 13 4.00 8.69 -26.64
C SER A 13 2.84 7.74 -26.32
N ALA A 14 3.03 6.70 -25.51
CA ALA A 14 1.93 5.87 -25.01
C ALA A 14 1.05 6.64 -24.00
N LEU A 15 1.64 7.52 -23.17
CA LEU A 15 0.87 8.47 -22.33
C LEU A 15 0.10 9.51 -23.16
N LEU A 16 0.63 9.90 -24.32
CA LEU A 16 -0.01 10.83 -25.27
C LEU A 16 -0.98 10.13 -26.24
N ALA A 17 -0.90 8.80 -26.38
CA ALA A 17 -1.77 7.98 -27.22
C ALA A 17 -3.02 7.43 -26.50
N ILE A 18 -3.25 7.80 -25.23
CA ILE A 18 -4.56 7.67 -24.61
C ILE A 18 -5.55 8.44 -25.49
N PRO A 19 -6.65 7.80 -25.98
CA PRO A 19 -7.56 8.43 -26.93
C PRO A 19 -7.98 9.80 -26.41
N LEU A 20 -8.06 10.78 -27.30
CA LEU A 20 -8.42 12.20 -27.07
C LEU A 20 -9.53 12.34 -26.02
N VAL A 21 -9.17 12.17 -24.76
CA VAL A 21 -9.92 12.74 -23.67
C VAL A 21 -9.88 14.24 -23.93
N ARG A 22 -11.02 14.90 -24.03
CA ARG A 22 -11.09 16.36 -23.97
C ARG A 22 -10.29 16.75 -22.72
N TRP A 23 -9.09 17.27 -22.96
CA TRP A 23 -8.21 17.70 -21.86
C TRP A 23 -8.99 18.71 -21.04
N PRO A 24 -9.17 18.49 -19.73
CA PRO A 24 -9.86 19.47 -18.90
C PRO A 24 -9.15 20.81 -18.99
N GLU A 25 -9.91 21.88 -18.84
CA GLU A 25 -9.37 23.22 -18.60
C GLU A 25 -8.31 23.12 -17.50
N ARG A 26 -7.33 24.04 -17.51
CA ARG A 26 -6.25 24.10 -16.53
C ARG A 26 -6.81 23.85 -15.12
N LEU A 27 -6.34 22.79 -14.46
CA LEU A 27 -6.72 22.52 -13.07
C LEU A 27 -6.35 23.73 -12.21
N ALA A 28 -7.26 24.18 -11.37
CA ALA A 28 -6.98 25.25 -10.42
C ALA A 28 -5.92 24.82 -9.39
N ASP A 29 -5.93 23.53 -9.03
CA ASP A 29 -4.97 22.89 -8.13
C ASP A 29 -4.39 21.65 -8.83
N PRO A 30 -3.10 21.66 -9.24
CA PRO A 30 -2.46 20.52 -9.89
C PRO A 30 -2.44 19.27 -9.02
N LEU A 31 -2.42 19.42 -7.68
CA LEU A 31 -2.43 18.31 -6.74
C LEU A 31 -3.83 17.67 -6.55
N ALA A 32 -4.89 18.24 -7.11
CA ALA A 32 -6.24 17.68 -7.06
C ALA A 32 -6.51 16.64 -8.17
N GLY A 33 -5.75 16.69 -9.27
CA GLY A 33 -5.87 15.77 -10.40
C GLY A 33 -5.11 14.47 -10.24
N THR A 34 -5.06 13.72 -11.35
CA THR A 34 -4.23 12.52 -11.51
C THR A 34 -2.79 12.89 -11.90
N ILE A 35 -1.86 11.95 -11.74
CA ILE A 35 -0.47 12.10 -12.23
C ILE A 35 -0.45 12.37 -13.75
N VAL A 36 -1.34 11.72 -14.51
CA VAL A 36 -1.43 11.91 -15.96
C VAL A 36 -1.85 13.35 -16.30
N GLU A 37 -2.85 13.89 -15.62
CA GLU A 37 -3.29 15.29 -15.80
C GLU A 37 -2.21 16.30 -15.38
N TYR A 38 -1.52 16.02 -14.28
CA TYR A 38 -0.37 16.80 -13.84
C TYR A 38 0.74 16.84 -14.90
N GLN A 39 1.14 15.68 -15.42
CA GLN A 39 2.18 15.60 -16.46
C GLN A 39 1.75 16.29 -17.77
N ALA A 40 0.48 16.17 -18.13
CA ALA A 40 -0.05 16.91 -19.28
C ALA A 40 0.02 18.44 -19.09
N GLY A 41 -0.30 18.93 -17.89
CA GLY A 41 -0.14 20.35 -17.56
C GLY A 41 1.32 20.79 -17.56
N ARG A 42 2.25 19.98 -17.06
CA ARG A 42 3.69 20.26 -17.17
C ARG A 42 4.15 20.35 -18.62
N ALA A 43 3.70 19.44 -19.49
CA ALA A 43 4.02 19.48 -20.91
C ALA A 43 3.53 20.77 -21.59
N ARG A 44 2.37 21.30 -21.16
CA ARG A 44 1.85 22.62 -21.61
C ARG A 44 2.51 23.81 -20.93
N ARG A 45 3.35 23.58 -19.90
CA ARG A 45 3.95 24.60 -19.05
C ARG A 45 2.94 25.38 -18.20
N ASP A 46 1.85 24.74 -17.81
CA ASP A 46 0.86 25.31 -16.88
C ASP A 46 1.47 25.49 -15.48
N TRP A 47 2.42 24.61 -15.13
CA TRP A 47 3.21 24.59 -13.89
C TRP A 47 4.53 23.84 -14.06
N SER A 48 5.46 24.09 -13.15
CA SER A 48 6.73 23.36 -13.00
C SER A 48 6.66 22.35 -11.85
N ALA A 49 7.60 21.39 -11.83
CA ALA A 49 7.72 20.46 -10.69
C ALA A 49 8.09 21.22 -9.39
N ALA A 50 8.92 22.25 -9.49
CA ALA A 50 9.31 23.05 -8.33
C ALA A 50 8.12 23.82 -7.72
N GLU A 51 7.22 24.39 -8.54
CA GLU A 51 6.02 25.09 -8.06
C GLU A 51 5.07 24.10 -7.34
N VAL A 52 4.80 22.94 -7.94
CA VAL A 52 3.89 21.96 -7.39
C VAL A 52 4.48 21.28 -6.14
N THR A 53 5.79 21.01 -6.13
CA THR A 53 6.48 20.49 -4.93
C THR A 53 6.44 21.52 -3.80
N LYS A 54 6.65 22.80 -4.09
CA LYS A 54 6.50 23.86 -3.09
C LYS A 54 5.07 23.91 -2.53
N GLN A 55 4.05 23.85 -3.39
CA GLN A 55 2.66 23.80 -2.96
C GLN A 55 2.37 22.58 -2.07
N ALA A 56 2.93 21.40 -2.40
CA ALA A 56 2.83 20.19 -1.60
C ALA A 56 3.45 20.38 -0.21
N LEU A 57 4.66 20.93 -0.13
CA LEU A 57 5.35 21.22 1.13
C LEU A 57 4.64 22.29 1.96
N ASP A 58 4.14 23.36 1.34
CA ASP A 58 3.35 24.39 2.01
C ASP A 58 2.06 23.78 2.62
N ARG A 59 1.37 22.92 1.86
CA ARG A 59 0.18 22.20 2.33
C ARG A 59 0.52 21.22 3.47
N ALA A 60 1.63 20.49 3.36
CA ALA A 60 2.14 19.63 4.41
C ALA A 60 2.34 20.41 5.72
N ASN A 61 3.06 21.52 5.66
CA ASN A 61 3.34 22.37 6.81
C ASN A 61 2.06 22.98 7.42
N ALA A 62 1.12 23.42 6.58
CA ALA A 62 -0.13 24.01 7.04
C ALA A 62 -1.05 23.00 7.76
N LEU A 63 -1.06 21.75 7.30
CA LEU A 63 -2.01 20.74 7.76
C LEU A 63 -1.45 19.79 8.83
N ASN A 64 -0.12 19.54 8.82
CA ASN A 64 0.46 18.47 9.65
C ASN A 64 0.32 18.71 11.15
N GLY A 65 0.28 19.97 11.60
CA GLY A 65 0.05 20.29 13.01
C GLY A 65 -1.28 19.71 13.55
N TRP A 66 -2.30 19.63 12.68
CA TRP A 66 -3.57 19.01 13.00
C TRP A 66 -3.62 17.53 12.59
N LEU A 67 -3.21 17.19 11.36
CA LEU A 67 -3.31 15.83 10.82
C LEU A 67 -2.38 14.83 11.50
N ARG A 68 -1.16 15.26 11.88
CA ARG A 68 -0.09 14.40 12.40
C ARG A 68 0.25 13.24 11.45
N ALA A 69 0.18 13.52 10.14
CA ALA A 69 0.31 12.52 9.09
C ALA A 69 1.75 12.36 8.56
N ILE A 70 2.63 13.31 8.89
CA ILE A 70 4.00 13.37 8.36
C ILE A 70 4.96 13.40 9.53
N ASP A 71 5.87 12.42 9.57
CA ASP A 71 6.93 12.34 10.56
C ASP A 71 8.07 13.30 10.23
N GLU A 72 8.48 13.33 8.94
CA GLU A 72 9.61 14.14 8.52
C GLU A 72 9.53 14.52 7.03
N LEU A 73 9.89 15.74 6.70
CA LEU A 73 9.99 16.22 5.31
C LEU A 73 11.43 16.14 4.80
N SER A 74 11.58 15.81 3.52
CA SER A 74 12.88 15.78 2.85
C SER A 74 13.45 17.18 2.67
N PRO A 75 14.68 17.43 3.13
CA PRO A 75 15.34 18.71 2.91
C PRO A 75 15.71 18.95 1.44
N THR A 76 15.77 17.88 0.61
CA THR A 76 16.18 17.96 -0.80
C THR A 76 15.03 18.03 -1.79
N ALA A 77 13.77 17.90 -1.33
CA ALA A 77 12.61 17.78 -2.22
C ALA A 77 12.50 18.90 -3.26
N LEU A 78 12.78 20.17 -2.89
CA LEU A 78 12.75 21.29 -3.83
C LEU A 78 13.92 21.26 -4.83
N ASP A 79 15.09 20.80 -4.42
CA ASP A 79 16.24 20.68 -5.33
C ASP A 79 16.04 19.53 -6.31
N ASP A 80 15.47 18.42 -5.86
CA ASP A 80 15.05 17.31 -6.72
C ASP A 80 14.02 17.76 -7.76
N ALA A 81 13.06 18.61 -7.36
CA ALA A 81 12.06 19.18 -8.25
C ALA A 81 12.67 20.15 -9.29
N ARG A 82 13.61 21.02 -8.89
CA ARG A 82 14.36 21.88 -9.82
C ARG A 82 15.18 21.07 -10.83
N ALA A 83 15.78 19.96 -10.38
CA ALA A 83 16.49 19.03 -11.25
C ALA A 83 15.54 18.36 -12.25
N SER A 84 14.30 18.01 -11.84
CA SER A 84 13.26 17.52 -12.74
C SER A 84 12.88 18.56 -13.80
N ASP A 85 12.73 19.83 -13.41
CA ASP A 85 12.43 20.91 -14.36
C ASP A 85 13.58 21.14 -15.35
N ALA A 86 14.82 20.97 -14.92
CA ALA A 86 15.97 21.01 -15.84
C ALA A 86 15.91 19.86 -16.86
N ARG A 87 15.56 18.62 -16.42
CA ARG A 87 15.36 17.49 -17.32
C ARG A 87 14.21 17.72 -18.30
N ALA A 88 13.10 18.31 -17.83
CA ALA A 88 11.97 18.64 -18.69
C ALA A 88 12.37 19.60 -19.82
N ARG A 89 13.16 20.64 -19.48
CA ARG A 89 13.67 21.61 -20.47
C ARG A 89 14.62 20.97 -21.49
N SER A 90 15.43 20.01 -21.08
CA SER A 90 16.39 19.31 -21.97
C SER A 90 15.77 18.12 -22.70
N GLY A 91 14.49 17.80 -22.48
CA GLY A 91 13.83 16.62 -23.08
C GLY A 91 14.41 15.28 -22.59
N SER A 92 14.93 15.24 -21.35
CA SER A 92 15.59 14.07 -20.75
C SER A 92 14.85 13.57 -19.50
N LEU A 93 13.52 13.62 -19.49
CA LEU A 93 12.70 13.07 -18.42
C LEU A 93 12.99 11.57 -18.23
N ARG A 94 12.95 11.11 -16.99
CA ARG A 94 13.26 9.72 -16.60
C ARG A 94 12.06 8.77 -16.79
N GLY A 95 10.85 9.32 -16.90
CA GLY A 95 9.62 8.54 -17.08
C GLY A 95 8.39 9.31 -16.58
N PRO A 96 7.24 8.62 -16.50
CA PRO A 96 5.97 9.25 -16.12
C PRO A 96 5.95 9.83 -14.71
N LEU A 97 6.79 9.32 -13.80
CA LEU A 97 6.91 9.83 -12.43
C LEU A 97 7.90 10.99 -12.29
N ASP A 98 8.61 11.40 -13.35
CA ASP A 98 9.59 12.48 -13.23
C ASP A 98 8.93 13.80 -12.80
N GLY A 99 9.32 14.29 -11.62
CA GLY A 99 8.79 15.50 -11.01
C GLY A 99 7.46 15.33 -10.26
N VAL A 100 7.02 14.10 -10.01
CA VAL A 100 5.77 13.80 -9.27
C VAL A 100 6.04 13.75 -7.77
N PRO A 101 5.38 14.59 -6.93
CA PRO A 101 5.47 14.52 -5.49
C PRO A 101 4.81 13.25 -4.92
N VAL A 102 5.59 12.47 -4.15
CA VAL A 102 5.17 11.22 -3.47
C VAL A 102 5.74 11.15 -2.06
N PHE A 103 5.17 10.29 -1.20
CA PHE A 103 5.71 9.99 0.13
C PHE A 103 6.12 8.52 0.27
N ALA A 104 6.96 8.22 1.27
CA ALA A 104 7.21 6.88 1.79
C ALA A 104 6.81 6.80 3.27
N LYS A 105 6.35 5.63 3.72
CA LYS A 105 5.99 5.37 5.12
C LYS A 105 7.24 5.41 6.01
N ALA A 106 7.11 5.73 7.28
CA ALA A 106 8.21 5.92 8.25
C ALA A 106 9.15 4.73 8.44
N ILE A 107 8.74 3.53 8.00
CA ILE A 107 9.57 2.32 8.08
C ILE A 107 10.52 2.12 6.89
N TYR A 108 10.42 2.93 5.84
CA TYR A 108 11.32 2.89 4.67
C TYR A 108 12.58 3.68 4.93
N ASP A 109 13.74 3.12 4.58
CA ASP A 109 14.98 3.88 4.53
C ASP A 109 14.89 4.95 3.44
N MET A 110 15.32 6.13 3.79
CA MET A 110 15.42 7.26 2.89
C MET A 110 16.72 8.00 3.18
N ASN A 111 17.66 7.95 2.27
CA ASN A 111 18.97 8.55 2.41
C ASN A 111 18.88 10.01 2.90
N GLY A 112 19.61 10.32 3.95
CA GLY A 112 19.64 11.63 4.58
C GLY A 112 18.59 11.85 5.68
N LEU A 113 17.69 10.87 5.95
CA LEU A 113 16.71 10.93 7.03
C LEU A 113 16.84 9.72 7.97
N PRO A 114 16.49 9.85 9.26
CA PRO A 114 16.41 8.71 10.14
C PRO A 114 15.24 7.79 9.79
N THR A 115 15.35 6.49 10.05
CA THR A 115 14.24 5.55 9.92
C THR A 115 13.71 5.20 11.29
N THR A 116 12.65 5.90 11.70
CA THR A 116 12.13 5.85 13.07
C THR A 116 11.12 4.73 13.31
N GLY A 117 10.50 4.21 12.25
CA GLY A 117 9.35 3.31 12.38
C GLY A 117 8.17 3.94 13.11
N SER A 118 8.10 5.28 13.17
CA SER A 118 7.18 6.08 14.01
C SER A 118 7.26 5.74 15.50
N SER A 119 8.35 5.12 15.98
CA SER A 119 8.58 4.75 17.37
C SER A 119 9.49 5.75 18.08
N ALA A 120 9.00 6.33 19.18
CA ALA A 120 9.79 7.25 19.99
C ALA A 120 11.01 6.56 20.65
N ALA A 121 10.89 5.29 21.00
CA ALA A 121 12.00 4.52 21.56
C ALA A 121 13.07 4.22 20.50
N TRP A 122 12.63 3.82 19.30
CA TRP A 122 13.53 3.54 18.19
C TRP A 122 14.24 4.80 17.70
N ALA A 123 13.52 5.92 17.56
CA ALA A 123 14.10 7.21 17.22
C ALA A 123 15.21 7.67 18.20
N ARG A 124 15.08 7.34 19.49
CA ARG A 124 16.15 7.61 20.48
C ARG A 124 17.35 6.68 20.34
N LEU A 125 17.13 5.41 19.95
CA LEU A 125 18.21 4.43 19.79
C LEU A 125 18.97 4.63 18.48
N PHE A 126 18.28 5.00 17.42
CA PHE A 126 18.80 5.16 16.06
C PHE A 126 18.47 6.55 15.51
N PRO A 127 19.03 7.64 16.11
CA PRO A 127 18.70 9.02 15.71
C PRO A 127 19.40 9.47 14.43
N GLY A 128 20.37 8.69 13.94
CA GLY A 128 21.17 9.05 12.76
C GLY A 128 20.40 8.87 11.46
N ALA A 129 20.70 9.75 10.51
CA ALA A 129 20.22 9.59 9.14
C ALA A 129 20.83 8.32 8.51
N VAL A 130 20.01 7.55 7.79
CA VAL A 130 20.50 6.42 6.99
C VAL A 130 21.23 6.91 5.74
N THR A 131 22.16 6.09 5.22
CA THR A 131 23.03 6.46 4.11
C THR A 131 22.60 5.86 2.78
N SER A 132 21.52 5.08 2.77
CA SER A 132 20.97 4.45 1.58
C SER A 132 19.45 4.58 1.56
N ASP A 133 18.87 4.51 0.37
CA ASP A 133 17.43 4.38 0.19
C ASP A 133 17.02 2.91 0.27
N ALA A 134 15.80 2.64 0.77
CA ALA A 134 15.11 1.40 0.49
C ALA A 134 14.99 1.19 -1.03
N ILE A 135 14.94 -0.06 -1.47
CA ILE A 135 14.96 -0.37 -2.92
C ILE A 135 13.81 0.32 -3.67
N GLU A 136 12.63 0.44 -3.06
CA GLU A 136 11.46 1.10 -3.68
C GLU A 136 11.67 2.61 -3.75
N VAL A 137 12.24 3.22 -2.70
CA VAL A 137 12.59 4.66 -2.69
C VAL A 137 13.63 4.95 -3.76
N ALA A 138 14.67 4.11 -3.87
CA ALA A 138 15.68 4.23 -4.91
C ALA A 138 15.07 4.11 -6.32
N ARG A 139 14.15 3.17 -6.52
CA ARG A 139 13.44 2.99 -7.80
C ARG A 139 12.54 4.18 -8.13
N MET A 140 11.79 4.71 -7.16
CA MET A 140 11.00 5.94 -7.36
C MET A 140 11.87 7.12 -7.77
N ARG A 141 13.01 7.34 -7.06
CA ARG A 141 13.98 8.39 -7.42
C ARG A 141 14.61 8.16 -8.79
N ALA A 142 14.92 6.91 -9.15
CA ALA A 142 15.41 6.56 -10.48
C ALA A 142 14.37 6.84 -11.57
N ALA A 143 13.09 6.69 -11.28
CA ALA A 143 11.97 7.08 -12.16
C ALA A 143 11.72 8.62 -12.17
N GLY A 144 12.45 9.38 -11.33
CA GLY A 144 12.37 10.83 -11.26
C GLY A 144 11.33 11.38 -10.29
N ALA A 145 10.67 10.55 -9.51
CA ALA A 145 9.72 11.00 -8.48
C ALA A 145 10.40 11.88 -7.43
N ILE A 146 9.65 12.86 -6.91
CA ILE A 146 10.08 13.72 -5.82
C ILE A 146 9.57 13.13 -4.51
N VAL A 147 10.46 12.49 -3.74
CA VAL A 147 10.09 11.92 -2.45
C VAL A 147 10.07 13.03 -1.41
N LEU A 148 8.87 13.45 -1.01
CA LEU A 148 8.64 14.60 -0.12
C LEU A 148 9.11 14.36 1.31
N GLY A 149 9.22 13.10 1.75
CA GLY A 149 9.58 12.73 3.11
C GLY A 149 8.92 11.45 3.56
N LYS A 150 8.78 11.31 4.88
CA LYS A 150 8.26 10.14 5.57
C LYS A 150 6.91 10.43 6.23
N THR A 151 5.96 9.52 6.05
CA THR A 151 4.62 9.61 6.64
C THR A 151 4.51 8.79 7.91
N ALA A 152 3.73 9.29 8.86
CA ALA A 152 3.47 8.62 10.13
C ALA A 152 2.79 7.26 9.95
N ALA A 153 3.14 6.32 10.79
CA ALA A 153 2.59 4.96 10.83
C ALA A 153 2.27 4.58 12.28
N ASP A 154 1.58 3.46 12.49
CA ASP A 154 1.64 2.81 13.79
C ASP A 154 3.08 2.33 14.04
N ASP A 155 3.53 2.30 15.30
CA ASP A 155 4.88 1.86 15.65
C ASP A 155 5.21 0.53 14.94
N PHE A 156 6.30 0.52 14.17
CA PHE A 156 6.77 -0.66 13.40
C PHE A 156 5.74 -1.29 12.46
N ALA A 157 4.71 -0.57 12.08
CA ALA A 157 3.59 -1.04 11.26
C ALA A 157 2.72 -2.14 11.92
N TYR A 158 2.80 -2.36 13.22
CA TYR A 158 2.21 -3.51 13.88
C TYR A 158 0.71 -3.40 14.17
N HIS A 159 0.19 -2.19 14.36
CA HIS A 159 -1.24 -1.96 14.57
C HIS A 159 -1.91 -1.39 13.32
N GLY A 160 -3.21 -1.17 13.38
CA GLY A 160 -4.00 -0.70 12.25
C GLY A 160 -4.85 0.54 12.54
N ASN A 161 -4.52 1.29 13.62
CA ASN A 161 -5.37 2.35 14.13
C ASN A 161 -4.81 3.77 13.93
N GLY A 162 -3.63 3.90 13.33
CA GLY A 162 -3.03 5.17 13.03
C GLY A 162 -2.48 5.91 14.24
N THR A 163 -2.03 5.17 15.26
CA THR A 163 -1.44 5.75 16.48
C THR A 163 0.02 5.35 16.60
N SER A 164 0.89 6.31 16.93
CA SER A 164 2.28 6.03 17.20
C SER A 164 2.76 6.68 18.50
N SER A 165 3.82 6.09 19.08
CA SER A 165 4.48 6.68 20.26
C SER A 165 5.27 7.95 19.91
N LEU A 166 5.63 8.16 18.65
CA LEU A 166 6.40 9.32 18.18
C LEU A 166 5.50 10.53 17.93
N THR A 167 4.42 10.37 17.18
CA THR A 167 3.58 11.48 16.70
C THR A 167 2.17 11.48 17.29
N GLY A 168 1.78 10.42 18.01
CA GLY A 168 0.43 10.24 18.55
C GLY A 168 -0.57 9.79 17.49
N GLN A 169 -1.85 10.12 17.69
CA GLN A 169 -2.94 9.71 16.77
C GLN A 169 -2.92 10.54 15.50
N VAL A 170 -2.76 9.90 14.35
CA VAL A 170 -3.05 10.49 13.03
C VAL A 170 -4.54 10.73 12.91
N ARG A 171 -4.95 11.88 12.42
CA ARG A 171 -6.36 12.27 12.33
C ARG A 171 -6.96 11.96 10.98
N ASN A 172 -8.19 11.46 11.00
CA ASN A 172 -8.96 11.23 9.78
C ASN A 172 -9.38 12.58 9.16
N PRO A 173 -9.05 12.84 7.88
CA PRO A 173 -9.30 14.14 7.28
C PRO A 173 -10.79 14.44 7.02
N TYR A 174 -11.65 13.43 7.08
CA TYR A 174 -13.11 13.59 6.95
C TYR A 174 -13.79 13.88 8.30
N ASP A 175 -13.08 13.68 9.42
CA ASP A 175 -13.63 13.90 10.75
C ASP A 175 -13.06 15.17 11.39
N PRO A 176 -13.73 16.31 11.32
CA PRO A 176 -13.25 17.56 11.90
C PRO A 176 -13.18 17.52 13.44
N ALA A 177 -13.85 16.57 14.10
CA ALA A 177 -13.75 16.35 15.54
C ALA A 177 -12.45 15.62 15.92
N GLY A 178 -11.83 14.89 14.97
CA GLY A 178 -10.57 14.17 15.17
C GLY A 178 -10.70 12.96 16.09
N VAL A 179 -11.90 12.37 16.21
CA VAL A 179 -12.18 11.21 17.07
C VAL A 179 -12.14 9.89 16.31
N LYS A 180 -12.37 9.92 15.00
CA LYS A 180 -12.34 8.74 14.13
C LYS A 180 -10.92 8.41 13.69
N THR A 181 -10.60 7.12 13.64
CA THR A 181 -9.31 6.68 13.11
C THR A 181 -9.25 6.84 11.59
N PRO A 182 -8.07 7.18 11.00
CA PRO A 182 -7.85 7.06 9.57
C PRO A 182 -7.55 5.61 9.14
N GLY A 183 -7.53 4.65 10.08
CA GLY A 183 -6.93 3.33 9.88
C GLY A 183 -5.42 3.38 9.90
N GLY A 184 -4.80 2.23 9.69
CA GLY A 184 -3.34 2.05 9.70
C GLY A 184 -2.97 0.63 9.24
N SER A 185 -1.70 0.33 9.31
CA SER A 185 -0.59 1.14 9.86
C SER A 185 -0.06 2.22 8.90
N SER A 186 -0.47 2.27 7.61
CA SER A 186 -0.04 3.31 6.66
C SER A 186 -0.93 4.56 6.75
N ALA A 187 -1.24 4.99 7.98
CA ALA A 187 -2.17 6.08 8.27
C ALA A 187 -1.76 7.41 7.62
N GLY A 188 -0.53 7.83 7.86
CA GLY A 188 -0.01 9.09 7.31
C GLY A 188 0.06 9.09 5.78
N SER A 189 0.39 7.94 5.17
CA SER A 189 0.37 7.77 3.71
C SER A 189 -1.03 8.01 3.15
N ALA A 190 -2.05 7.35 3.74
CA ALA A 190 -3.42 7.51 3.29
C ALA A 190 -3.95 8.95 3.49
N VAL A 191 -3.70 9.55 4.65
CA VAL A 191 -4.15 10.91 4.97
C VAL A 191 -3.49 11.94 4.06
N SER A 192 -2.17 11.83 3.83
CA SER A 192 -1.43 12.76 2.95
C SER A 192 -1.95 12.72 1.52
N VAL A 193 -2.27 11.53 1.01
CA VAL A 193 -2.85 11.33 -0.32
C VAL A 193 -4.29 11.85 -0.39
N ALA A 194 -5.14 11.53 0.58
CA ALA A 194 -6.53 11.99 0.62
C ALA A 194 -6.63 13.51 0.65
N CYS A 195 -5.75 14.18 1.41
CA CYS A 195 -5.68 15.64 1.51
C CYS A 195 -5.00 16.31 0.30
N GLY A 196 -4.57 15.57 -0.73
CA GLY A 196 -3.87 16.14 -1.88
C GLY A 196 -2.55 16.79 -1.52
N ILE A 197 -1.84 16.31 -0.49
CA ILE A 197 -0.47 16.74 -0.19
C ILE A 197 0.51 16.08 -1.16
N ALA A 198 0.21 14.85 -1.58
CA ALA A 198 0.95 14.15 -2.61
C ALA A 198 -0.03 13.42 -3.55
N PHE A 199 0.46 13.00 -4.71
CA PHE A 199 -0.35 12.21 -5.66
C PHE A 199 -0.51 10.76 -5.18
N ALA A 200 0.57 10.19 -4.65
CA ALA A 200 0.61 8.83 -4.14
C ALA A 200 1.61 8.70 -2.98
N ALA A 201 1.53 7.60 -2.27
CA ALA A 201 2.47 7.26 -1.21
C ALA A 201 2.74 5.75 -1.19
N LEU A 202 3.92 5.37 -0.69
CA LEU A 202 4.19 3.98 -0.32
C LEU A 202 3.65 3.67 1.06
N GLY A 203 3.09 2.50 1.19
CA GLY A 203 2.75 1.88 2.45
C GLY A 203 3.11 0.40 2.46
N THR A 204 2.82 -0.29 3.57
CA THR A 204 3.01 -1.73 3.73
C THR A 204 1.72 -2.39 4.20
N ASP A 205 1.56 -3.67 3.92
CA ASP A 205 0.33 -4.40 4.20
C ASP A 205 0.63 -5.83 4.66
N ASP A 206 0.64 -6.03 5.97
CA ASP A 206 0.88 -7.32 6.62
C ASP A 206 -0.42 -7.93 7.14
N GLY A 207 -1.44 -7.08 7.33
CA GLY A 207 -2.75 -7.46 7.83
C GLY A 207 -3.88 -6.54 7.34
N GLY A 208 -3.65 -5.78 6.27
CA GLY A 208 -4.60 -4.79 5.74
C GLY A 208 -4.08 -3.36 5.78
N SER A 209 -2.80 -3.15 6.11
CA SER A 209 -2.27 -1.83 6.43
C SER A 209 -2.16 -0.84 5.26
N ASN A 210 -2.45 -1.24 4.01
CA ASN A 210 -2.73 -0.34 2.89
C ASN A 210 -4.24 -0.19 2.66
N ARG A 211 -4.97 -1.30 2.73
CA ARG A 211 -6.38 -1.37 2.36
C ARG A 211 -7.31 -0.76 3.41
N ILE A 212 -7.01 -0.97 4.70
CA ILE A 212 -7.77 -0.39 5.82
C ILE A 212 -7.73 1.14 5.79
N PRO A 213 -6.53 1.79 5.82
CA PRO A 213 -6.48 3.24 5.79
C PRO A 213 -6.96 3.81 4.45
N ALA A 214 -6.83 3.07 3.34
CA ALA A 214 -7.44 3.47 2.08
C ALA A 214 -8.96 3.57 2.18
N GLN A 215 -9.63 2.59 2.78
CA GLN A 215 -11.08 2.66 2.99
C GLN A 215 -11.47 3.82 3.91
N PHE A 216 -10.80 3.97 5.05
CA PHE A 216 -11.19 4.98 6.04
C PHE A 216 -10.85 6.42 5.61
N CYS A 217 -9.98 6.56 4.61
CA CYS A 217 -9.64 7.84 3.98
C CYS A 217 -10.22 7.97 2.55
N GLY A 218 -11.10 7.06 2.11
CA GLY A 218 -11.81 7.14 0.84
C GLY A 218 -10.91 7.17 -0.39
N ILE A 219 -9.77 6.47 -0.38
CA ILE A 219 -8.80 6.41 -1.48
C ILE A 219 -8.57 4.96 -1.95
N VAL A 220 -7.76 4.79 -2.97
CA VAL A 220 -7.29 3.50 -3.48
C VAL A 220 -6.12 3.02 -2.65
N GLY A 221 -6.17 1.75 -2.20
CA GLY A 221 -5.06 1.07 -1.56
C GLY A 221 -4.80 -0.29 -2.22
N MET A 222 -3.55 -0.54 -2.58
CA MET A 222 -3.19 -1.80 -3.21
C MET A 222 -2.24 -2.61 -2.32
N LYS A 223 -2.52 -3.90 -2.21
CA LYS A 223 -1.63 -4.94 -1.76
C LYS A 223 -1.27 -5.81 -2.97
N PRO A 224 -0.09 -5.67 -3.58
CA PRO A 224 0.33 -6.49 -4.71
C PRO A 224 0.45 -7.98 -4.36
N THR A 225 0.69 -8.81 -5.37
CA THR A 225 1.13 -10.20 -5.17
C THR A 225 2.31 -10.24 -4.20
N PHE A 226 2.28 -11.15 -3.21
CA PHE A 226 3.38 -11.31 -2.27
C PHE A 226 4.71 -11.54 -2.99
N GLY A 227 5.72 -10.76 -2.62
CA GLY A 227 7.05 -10.80 -3.22
C GLY A 227 7.20 -10.08 -4.56
N LEU A 228 6.15 -9.50 -5.13
CA LEU A 228 6.24 -8.70 -6.37
C LEU A 228 7.03 -7.40 -6.16
N VAL A 229 6.85 -6.78 -5.01
CA VAL A 229 7.63 -5.62 -4.57
C VAL A 229 8.62 -6.09 -3.52
N PRO A 230 9.93 -5.86 -3.71
CA PRO A 230 10.96 -6.27 -2.74
C PRO A 230 10.95 -5.38 -1.51
N ARG A 231 11.64 -5.83 -0.43
CA ARG A 231 11.54 -5.23 0.91
C ARG A 231 12.88 -4.77 1.49
N THR A 232 13.94 -4.78 0.70
CA THR A 232 15.28 -4.38 1.14
C THR A 232 15.32 -2.91 1.55
N GLY A 233 15.84 -2.63 2.76
CA GLY A 233 15.91 -1.27 3.32
C GLY A 233 14.60 -0.79 3.97
N VAL A 234 13.73 -1.72 4.34
CA VAL A 234 12.50 -1.43 5.10
C VAL A 234 12.55 -2.18 6.42
N ILE A 235 12.18 -1.53 7.53
CA ILE A 235 12.08 -2.21 8.83
C ILE A 235 11.11 -3.38 8.69
N PRO A 236 11.54 -4.63 8.86
CA PRO A 236 10.68 -5.80 8.70
C PRO A 236 9.70 -5.92 9.87
N THR A 237 8.46 -6.33 9.55
CA THR A 237 7.45 -6.69 10.55
C THR A 237 7.30 -8.21 10.59
N TRP A 238 6.76 -8.81 9.53
CA TRP A 238 6.60 -10.25 9.39
C TRP A 238 7.05 -10.72 8.00
N PRO A 239 8.29 -11.25 7.85
CA PRO A 239 8.88 -11.53 6.53
C PRO A 239 8.02 -12.36 5.59
N TYR A 240 7.17 -13.24 6.12
CA TYR A 240 6.27 -14.07 5.31
C TYR A 240 4.91 -13.43 4.98
N LEU A 241 4.63 -12.23 5.51
CA LEU A 241 3.41 -11.46 5.21
C LEU A 241 3.69 -10.09 4.60
N ASP A 242 4.85 -9.49 4.94
CA ASP A 242 5.22 -8.14 4.52
C ASP A 242 5.05 -7.97 3.02
N THR A 243 4.13 -7.09 2.63
CA THR A 243 3.84 -6.75 1.24
C THR A 243 3.76 -5.24 1.11
N HIS A 244 4.54 -4.69 0.20
CA HIS A 244 4.63 -3.25 -0.01
C HIS A 244 3.80 -2.85 -1.22
N GLY A 245 3.19 -1.67 -1.18
CA GLY A 245 2.35 -1.24 -2.28
C GLY A 245 1.91 0.22 -2.22
N PRO A 246 1.26 0.68 -3.29
CA PRO A 246 0.82 2.06 -3.43
C PRO A 246 -0.50 2.36 -2.71
N LEU A 247 -0.58 3.60 -2.21
CA LEU A 247 -1.83 4.29 -1.89
C LEU A 247 -1.92 5.52 -2.81
N ALA A 248 -3.09 5.73 -3.43
CA ALA A 248 -3.32 6.84 -4.36
C ALA A 248 -4.80 7.24 -4.35
N ARG A 249 -5.13 8.44 -4.85
CA ARG A 249 -6.53 8.82 -5.03
C ARG A 249 -7.18 8.06 -6.19
N HIS A 250 -6.38 7.72 -7.20
CA HIS A 250 -6.83 7.11 -8.44
C HIS A 250 -6.08 5.82 -8.75
N VAL A 251 -6.78 4.87 -9.34
CA VAL A 251 -6.21 3.56 -9.72
C VAL A 251 -5.05 3.72 -10.70
N ALA A 252 -5.13 4.69 -11.63
CA ALA A 252 -4.06 4.96 -12.58
C ALA A 252 -2.76 5.41 -11.89
N ASP A 253 -2.85 6.23 -10.83
CA ASP A 253 -1.71 6.68 -10.05
C ASP A 253 -1.08 5.53 -9.24
N ALA A 254 -1.93 4.64 -8.69
CA ALA A 254 -1.46 3.42 -8.03
C ALA A 254 -0.74 2.48 -9.01
N ALA A 255 -1.26 2.34 -10.24
CA ALA A 255 -0.62 1.54 -11.29
C ALA A 255 0.75 2.09 -11.69
N LEU A 256 0.86 3.42 -11.87
CA LEU A 256 2.13 4.10 -12.15
C LEU A 256 3.17 3.87 -11.06
N LEU A 257 2.76 3.98 -9.79
CA LEU A 257 3.68 3.79 -8.67
C LEU A 257 4.09 2.31 -8.56
N LEU A 258 3.16 1.36 -8.78
CA LEU A 258 3.49 -0.07 -8.82
C LEU A 258 4.51 -0.39 -9.91
N ASP A 259 4.32 0.15 -11.13
CA ASP A 259 5.26 -0.05 -12.25
C ASP A 259 6.67 0.45 -11.93
N ALA A 260 6.78 1.46 -11.10
CA ALA A 260 8.08 1.98 -10.69
C ALA A 260 8.79 1.10 -9.65
N ILE A 261 8.05 0.51 -8.69
CA ILE A 261 8.63 -0.16 -7.53
C ILE A 261 8.75 -1.68 -7.66
N ALA A 262 7.90 -2.31 -8.50
CA ALA A 262 7.86 -3.76 -8.68
C ALA A 262 9.11 -4.31 -9.39
N GLY A 263 9.38 -5.60 -9.17
CA GLY A 263 10.44 -6.34 -9.83
C GLY A 263 11.44 -6.98 -8.88
N PRO A 264 12.34 -7.85 -9.38
CA PRO A 264 13.21 -8.68 -8.56
C PRO A 264 14.25 -7.87 -7.78
N ASP A 265 14.64 -8.41 -6.63
CA ASP A 265 15.77 -7.96 -5.82
C ASP A 265 16.48 -9.18 -5.25
N ALA A 266 17.77 -9.32 -5.55
CA ALA A 266 18.58 -10.44 -5.08
C ALA A 266 18.84 -10.41 -3.57
N SER A 267 18.67 -9.26 -2.92
CA SER A 267 18.87 -9.09 -1.48
C SER A 267 17.65 -9.51 -0.66
N ASP A 268 16.48 -9.66 -1.28
CA ASP A 268 15.25 -10.15 -0.66
C ASP A 268 14.96 -11.59 -1.09
N GLY A 269 15.28 -12.55 -0.24
CA GLY A 269 15.15 -13.98 -0.55
C GLY A 269 13.71 -14.49 -0.71
N LEU A 270 12.68 -13.68 -0.40
CA LEU A 270 11.27 -14.00 -0.64
C LEU A 270 10.66 -13.15 -1.77
N ALA A 271 11.45 -12.27 -2.41
CA ALA A 271 10.99 -11.56 -3.61
C ALA A 271 10.86 -12.51 -4.80
N LEU A 272 9.91 -12.19 -5.68
CA LEU A 272 9.76 -12.92 -6.94
C LEU A 272 10.98 -12.68 -7.83
N THR A 273 11.50 -13.75 -8.40
CA THR A 273 12.66 -13.68 -9.30
C THR A 273 12.28 -13.32 -10.75
N ALA A 274 11.00 -13.49 -11.10
CA ALA A 274 10.51 -13.13 -12.42
C ALA A 274 10.50 -11.60 -12.61
N PRO A 275 10.99 -11.09 -13.75
CA PRO A 275 10.95 -9.67 -14.01
C PRO A 275 9.49 -9.20 -14.10
N TRP A 276 9.18 -8.07 -13.45
CA TRP A 276 7.95 -7.35 -13.69
C TRP A 276 8.06 -6.69 -15.07
N THR A 277 7.26 -7.16 -16.01
CA THR A 277 7.12 -6.46 -17.29
C THR A 277 6.24 -5.24 -17.03
N ARG A 278 6.83 -4.08 -16.85
CA ARG A 278 6.15 -2.81 -16.60
C ARG A 278 4.95 -2.68 -17.51
N GLY A 279 3.76 -2.77 -16.98
CA GLY A 279 2.55 -2.86 -17.78
C GLY A 279 1.25 -2.61 -17.03
N ALA A 280 1.31 -2.28 -15.72
CA ALA A 280 0.09 -2.01 -14.97
C ALA A 280 -0.66 -0.81 -15.53
N LEU A 281 0.02 0.31 -15.77
CA LEU A 281 -0.58 1.49 -16.41
C LEU A 281 -1.04 1.17 -17.84
N ALA A 282 -0.22 0.50 -18.62
CA ALA A 282 -0.55 0.14 -20.01
C ALA A 282 -1.69 -0.88 -20.13
N ALA A 283 -1.97 -1.63 -19.06
CA ALA A 283 -3.06 -2.59 -19.01
C ALA A 283 -4.40 -1.96 -18.60
N LEU A 284 -4.43 -0.68 -18.18
CA LEU A 284 -5.68 -0.01 -17.81
C LEU A 284 -6.57 0.15 -19.04
N ASP A 285 -7.85 -0.18 -18.84
CA ASP A 285 -8.87 -0.17 -19.89
C ASP A 285 -10.20 0.27 -19.25
N ASP A 286 -10.78 1.35 -19.76
CA ASP A 286 -12.07 1.90 -19.30
C ASP A 286 -13.23 0.90 -19.45
N ASP A 287 -13.10 -0.06 -20.36
CA ASP A 287 -14.11 -1.09 -20.65
C ASP A 287 -13.75 -2.48 -20.11
N ALA A 288 -12.72 -2.59 -19.25
CA ALA A 288 -12.25 -3.87 -18.69
C ALA A 288 -13.33 -4.67 -17.93
N LEU A 289 -14.41 -4.02 -17.48
CA LEU A 289 -15.57 -4.67 -16.83
C LEU A 289 -16.56 -5.27 -17.83
N SER A 290 -16.53 -4.88 -19.11
CA SER A 290 -17.45 -5.40 -20.12
C SER A 290 -17.25 -6.91 -20.31
N GLY A 291 -18.24 -7.71 -19.93
CA GLY A 291 -18.18 -9.17 -19.97
C GLY A 291 -17.26 -9.82 -18.92
N ALA A 292 -16.60 -9.04 -18.06
CA ALA A 292 -15.80 -9.59 -16.95
C ALA A 292 -16.69 -10.37 -15.97
N ARG A 293 -16.20 -11.52 -15.51
CA ARG A 293 -16.92 -12.37 -14.55
C ARG A 293 -16.33 -12.17 -13.16
N LEU A 294 -17.14 -11.65 -12.25
CA LEU A 294 -16.73 -11.35 -10.87
C LEU A 294 -17.45 -12.26 -9.89
N GLY A 295 -16.69 -12.96 -9.07
CA GLY A 295 -17.19 -13.80 -8.00
C GLY A 295 -17.47 -13.00 -6.72
N LEU A 296 -18.74 -12.77 -6.38
CA LEU A 296 -19.13 -12.12 -5.13
C LEU A 296 -19.00 -13.11 -3.96
N VAL A 297 -18.07 -12.84 -3.03
CA VAL A 297 -17.76 -13.75 -1.91
C VAL A 297 -18.46 -13.27 -0.63
N ASP A 298 -19.77 -13.49 -0.53
CA ASP A 298 -20.56 -13.09 0.65
C ASP A 298 -20.09 -13.79 1.94
N ALA A 299 -19.53 -14.99 1.85
CA ALA A 299 -19.00 -15.72 3.01
C ALA A 299 -17.74 -15.09 3.61
N HIS A 300 -17.01 -14.25 2.85
CA HIS A 300 -15.81 -13.56 3.34
C HIS A 300 -16.16 -12.47 4.35
N VAL A 301 -17.19 -11.69 4.04
CA VAL A 301 -17.80 -10.68 4.93
C VAL A 301 -19.31 -10.92 4.92
N PRO A 302 -19.84 -11.70 5.88
CA PRO A 302 -21.27 -11.92 5.95
C PRO A 302 -22.04 -10.60 6.07
N ARG A 303 -23.07 -10.42 5.26
CA ARG A 303 -23.89 -9.20 5.23
C ARG A 303 -24.43 -8.82 6.61
N ALA A 304 -24.76 -9.81 7.45
CA ALA A 304 -25.24 -9.59 8.83
C ALA A 304 -24.16 -8.98 9.76
N GLN A 305 -22.88 -9.02 9.37
CA GLN A 305 -21.77 -8.42 10.12
C GLN A 305 -21.42 -7.01 9.61
N MET A 306 -22.04 -6.56 8.53
CA MET A 306 -21.83 -5.22 7.99
C MET A 306 -22.69 -4.18 8.72
N SER A 307 -22.14 -2.96 8.88
CA SER A 307 -22.98 -1.82 9.22
C SER A 307 -23.99 -1.55 8.10
N ALA A 308 -25.17 -1.03 8.43
CA ALA A 308 -26.19 -0.72 7.43
C ALA A 308 -25.67 0.26 6.35
N GLU A 309 -24.83 1.19 6.75
CA GLU A 309 -24.21 2.19 5.88
C GLU A 309 -23.21 1.55 4.91
N SER A 310 -22.27 0.71 5.42
CA SER A 310 -21.32 0.01 4.58
C SER A 310 -22.00 -0.99 3.64
N LEU A 311 -23.06 -1.65 4.10
CA LEU A 311 -23.85 -2.53 3.25
C LEU A 311 -24.52 -1.76 2.10
N ALA A 312 -25.10 -0.60 2.38
CA ALA A 312 -25.76 0.22 1.36
C ALA A 312 -24.78 0.72 0.28
N VAL A 313 -23.58 1.18 0.66
CA VAL A 313 -22.58 1.61 -0.32
C VAL A 313 -22.00 0.43 -1.11
N PHE A 314 -21.85 -0.74 -0.47
CA PHE A 314 -21.40 -1.96 -1.13
C PHE A 314 -22.41 -2.48 -2.16
N ASP A 315 -23.72 -2.49 -1.81
CA ASP A 315 -24.78 -2.88 -2.74
C ASP A 315 -24.84 -1.96 -3.97
N ARG A 316 -24.63 -0.65 -3.77
CA ARG A 316 -24.48 0.30 -4.89
C ARG A 316 -23.26 -0.03 -5.73
N ALA A 317 -22.11 -0.35 -5.12
CA ALA A 317 -20.91 -0.72 -5.87
C ALA A 317 -21.12 -1.98 -6.72
N VAL A 318 -21.81 -2.99 -6.19
CA VAL A 318 -22.18 -4.19 -6.95
C VAL A 318 -23.13 -3.85 -8.11
N ALA A 319 -24.06 -2.92 -7.90
CA ALA A 319 -24.95 -2.44 -8.97
C ALA A 319 -24.15 -1.67 -10.06
N ASP A 320 -23.20 -0.83 -9.66
CA ASP A 320 -22.31 -0.10 -10.58
C ASP A 320 -21.46 -1.07 -11.44
N LEU A 321 -20.94 -2.17 -10.84
CA LEU A 321 -20.22 -3.21 -11.57
C LEU A 321 -21.09 -3.86 -12.66
N ARG A 322 -22.34 -4.20 -12.31
CA ARG A 322 -23.30 -4.77 -13.26
C ARG A 322 -23.68 -3.79 -14.38
N ALA A 323 -23.90 -2.53 -14.01
CA ALA A 323 -24.19 -1.45 -14.97
C ALA A 323 -23.01 -1.18 -15.93
N ALA A 324 -21.77 -1.44 -15.48
CA ALA A 324 -20.56 -1.39 -16.31
C ALA A 324 -20.38 -2.63 -17.21
N GLY A 325 -21.31 -3.58 -17.19
CA GLY A 325 -21.30 -4.77 -18.04
C GLY A 325 -20.65 -6.01 -17.43
N ALA A 326 -20.28 -5.97 -16.14
CA ALA A 326 -19.73 -7.15 -15.48
C ALA A 326 -20.82 -8.16 -15.10
N VAL A 327 -20.52 -9.44 -15.22
CA VAL A 327 -21.33 -10.55 -14.71
C VAL A 327 -20.91 -10.80 -13.26
N VAL A 328 -21.73 -10.37 -12.31
CA VAL A 328 -21.45 -10.51 -10.86
C VAL A 328 -22.35 -11.60 -10.30
N GLU A 329 -21.75 -12.74 -9.97
CA GLU A 329 -22.42 -13.94 -9.45
C GLU A 329 -21.87 -14.32 -8.08
N SER A 330 -22.68 -15.03 -7.26
CA SER A 330 -22.22 -15.56 -5.98
C SER A 330 -21.09 -16.55 -6.19
N CYS A 331 -20.05 -16.44 -5.40
CA CYS A 331 -18.88 -17.32 -5.40
C CYS A 331 -18.69 -17.91 -4.00
N ALA A 332 -18.56 -19.25 -3.94
CA ALA A 332 -18.28 -19.98 -2.70
C ALA A 332 -16.94 -20.71 -2.83
N PRO A 333 -15.80 -20.04 -2.60
CA PRO A 333 -14.50 -20.69 -2.69
C PRO A 333 -14.34 -21.74 -1.58
N THR A 334 -13.63 -22.81 -1.90
CA THR A 334 -13.30 -23.87 -0.93
C THR A 334 -12.34 -23.38 0.17
N VAL A 335 -11.51 -22.38 -0.16
CA VAL A 335 -10.65 -21.69 0.79
C VAL A 335 -11.31 -20.38 1.19
N THR A 336 -11.55 -20.22 2.49
CA THR A 336 -12.20 -19.04 3.05
C THR A 336 -11.38 -18.45 4.19
N ARG A 337 -11.67 -17.21 4.58
CA ARG A 337 -11.08 -16.60 5.78
C ARG A 337 -11.29 -17.48 7.02
N ALA A 338 -12.45 -18.09 7.15
CA ALA A 338 -12.80 -18.89 8.33
C ALA A 338 -12.00 -20.19 8.41
N ASN A 339 -11.61 -20.78 7.28
CA ASN A 339 -10.96 -22.10 7.25
C ASN A 339 -9.48 -22.09 6.82
N VAL A 340 -8.93 -20.95 6.41
CA VAL A 340 -7.57 -20.89 5.86
C VAL A 340 -6.50 -21.36 6.86
N ARG A 341 -6.65 -21.04 8.14
CA ARG A 341 -5.70 -21.49 9.18
C ARG A 341 -5.72 -23.01 9.37
N ASP A 342 -6.91 -23.57 9.48
CA ASP A 342 -7.10 -25.01 9.61
C ASP A 342 -6.64 -25.74 8.35
N LEU A 343 -6.86 -25.15 7.17
CA LEU A 343 -6.35 -25.67 5.92
C LEU A 343 -4.82 -25.73 5.94
N PHE A 344 -4.14 -24.65 6.35
CA PHE A 344 -2.68 -24.60 6.43
C PHE A 344 -2.15 -25.66 7.41
N ALA A 345 -2.76 -25.81 8.58
CA ALA A 345 -2.38 -26.82 9.56
C ALA A 345 -2.54 -28.25 9.01
N ARG A 346 -3.65 -28.54 8.29
CA ARG A 346 -3.86 -29.84 7.62
C ARG A 346 -2.82 -30.10 6.54
N LEU A 347 -2.60 -29.13 5.65
CA LEU A 347 -1.63 -29.24 4.55
C LEU A 347 -0.21 -29.50 5.07
N ALA A 348 0.18 -28.86 6.18
CA ALA A 348 1.46 -29.11 6.83
C ALA A 348 1.52 -30.53 7.43
N LYS A 349 0.48 -30.96 8.13
CA LYS A 349 0.40 -32.29 8.73
C LYS A 349 0.51 -33.38 7.67
N ASP A 350 -0.20 -33.25 6.56
CA ASP A 350 -0.19 -34.25 5.46
C ASP A 350 1.22 -34.41 4.85
N ARG A 351 2.05 -33.37 4.94
CA ARG A 351 3.45 -33.37 4.47
C ARG A 351 4.47 -33.67 5.56
N SER A 352 4.03 -33.90 6.80
CA SER A 352 4.89 -34.01 7.98
C SER A 352 5.76 -32.77 8.22
N ASP A 353 5.29 -31.60 7.80
CA ASP A 353 5.92 -30.30 8.07
C ASP A 353 5.66 -29.85 9.51
N VAL A 354 6.49 -28.95 10.02
CA VAL A 354 6.22 -28.27 11.29
C VAL A 354 4.98 -27.38 11.19
N THR A 355 4.41 -26.97 12.32
CA THR A 355 3.27 -26.06 12.35
C THR A 355 3.58 -24.75 11.60
N PRO A 356 2.76 -24.38 10.62
CA PRO A 356 2.98 -23.15 9.86
C PRO A 356 2.88 -21.91 10.73
N ASN A 357 3.85 -21.01 10.62
CA ASN A 357 3.83 -19.73 11.31
C ASN A 357 4.35 -18.62 10.42
N ALA A 358 3.51 -17.61 10.14
CA ALA A 358 3.86 -16.47 9.31
C ALA A 358 4.66 -15.41 10.06
N ASP A 359 4.49 -15.36 11.39
CA ASP A 359 5.12 -14.42 12.31
C ASP A 359 6.18 -15.10 13.19
N SER A 360 6.93 -16.04 12.60
CA SER A 360 8.01 -16.76 13.29
C SER A 360 9.03 -15.78 13.91
N PRO A 361 9.31 -15.89 15.22
CA PRO A 361 10.32 -15.07 15.89
C PRO A 361 11.70 -15.19 15.25
N ALA A 362 12.10 -16.39 14.79
CA ALA A 362 13.36 -16.61 14.11
C ALA A 362 13.45 -15.84 12.79
N ALA A 363 12.38 -15.89 11.98
CA ALA A 363 12.32 -15.17 10.72
C ALA A 363 12.42 -13.65 10.94
N THR A 364 11.69 -13.11 11.92
CA THR A 364 11.73 -11.68 12.26
C THR A 364 13.11 -11.26 12.76
N ALA A 365 13.72 -12.04 13.66
CA ALA A 365 15.06 -11.73 14.19
C ALA A 365 16.13 -11.69 13.07
N ASN A 366 16.12 -12.66 12.17
CA ASN A 366 17.06 -12.69 11.05
C ASN A 366 16.80 -11.56 10.04
N ALA A 367 15.55 -11.23 9.76
CA ALA A 367 15.19 -10.11 8.89
C ALA A 367 15.68 -8.77 9.45
N LEU A 368 15.52 -8.53 10.77
CA LEU A 368 16.09 -7.36 11.46
C LEU A 368 17.62 -7.36 11.39
N TYR A 369 18.27 -8.50 11.60
CA TYR A 369 19.71 -8.60 11.48
C TYR A 369 20.20 -8.20 10.09
N ARG A 370 19.55 -8.71 9.03
CA ARG A 370 19.88 -8.31 7.64
C ARG A 370 19.60 -6.84 7.39
N TYR A 371 18.51 -6.32 7.91
CA TYR A 371 18.22 -4.89 7.83
C TYR A 371 19.38 -4.07 8.40
N PHE A 372 19.84 -4.36 9.61
CA PHE A 372 20.96 -3.63 10.21
C PHE A 372 22.32 -3.88 9.53
N GLN A 373 22.54 -5.03 8.91
CA GLN A 373 23.75 -5.27 8.13
C GLN A 373 23.96 -4.26 6.99
N THR A 374 22.89 -3.72 6.44
CA THR A 374 22.95 -2.73 5.35
C THR A 374 23.24 -1.31 5.83
N HIS A 375 23.19 -1.06 7.16
CA HIS A 375 23.38 0.27 7.75
C HIS A 375 24.80 0.52 8.26
N GLY A 376 25.66 -0.50 8.25
CA GLY A 376 26.97 -0.44 8.89
C GLY A 376 26.88 -0.51 10.42
N GLY A 377 27.99 -0.69 11.09
CA GLY A 377 28.03 -0.86 12.54
C GLY A 377 28.01 -2.32 12.98
N ASP A 378 27.58 -2.59 14.22
CA ASP A 378 27.47 -3.94 14.78
C ASP A 378 26.00 -4.40 14.68
N ALA A 379 25.67 -5.04 13.54
CA ALA A 379 24.31 -5.50 13.26
C ALA A 379 23.75 -6.44 14.34
N ARG A 380 24.58 -7.24 15.03
CA ARG A 380 24.14 -8.11 16.11
C ARG A 380 23.73 -7.29 17.35
N ALA A 381 24.60 -6.37 17.79
CA ALA A 381 24.29 -5.47 18.91
C ALA A 381 23.09 -4.56 18.57
N ASP A 382 22.96 -4.13 17.33
CA ASP A 382 21.84 -3.30 16.87
C ASP A 382 20.52 -4.07 16.89
N VAL A 383 20.50 -5.37 16.54
CA VAL A 383 19.31 -6.22 16.72
C VAL A 383 18.93 -6.32 18.20
N GLU A 384 19.90 -6.58 19.10
CA GLU A 384 19.65 -6.66 20.54
C GLU A 384 19.08 -5.35 21.08
N ARG A 385 19.63 -4.21 20.67
CA ARG A 385 19.13 -2.87 21.02
C ARG A 385 17.75 -2.60 20.44
N GLY A 386 17.51 -2.96 19.19
CA GLY A 386 16.25 -2.76 18.48
C GLY A 386 15.10 -3.63 18.98
N LEU A 387 15.39 -4.83 19.48
CA LEU A 387 14.39 -5.72 20.07
C LEU A 387 13.80 -5.17 21.38
N ALA A 388 14.53 -4.33 22.12
CA ALA A 388 14.04 -3.74 23.39
C ALA A 388 12.80 -2.84 23.18
N PRO A 389 12.77 -1.89 22.22
CA PRO A 389 11.56 -1.14 21.88
C PRO A 389 10.42 -2.02 21.37
N TYR A 390 10.72 -3.02 20.56
CA TYR A 390 9.72 -4.00 20.12
C TYR A 390 9.02 -4.66 21.30
N ARG A 391 9.80 -5.09 22.31
CA ARG A 391 9.26 -5.70 23.54
C ARG A 391 8.46 -4.72 24.38
N ALA A 392 8.93 -3.48 24.51
CA ALA A 392 8.26 -2.45 25.32
C ALA A 392 6.91 -2.03 24.73
N PHE A 393 6.76 -2.11 23.42
CA PHE A 393 5.52 -1.79 22.73
C PHE A 393 4.48 -2.90 22.84
N TYR A 394 4.92 -4.16 22.92
CA TYR A 394 4.06 -5.34 23.03
C TYR A 394 4.14 -5.91 24.45
N ASP A 395 3.21 -5.52 25.33
CA ASP A 395 3.11 -6.01 26.71
C ASP A 395 2.94 -7.54 26.81
N VAL A 396 2.67 -8.21 25.69
CA VAL A 396 2.39 -9.65 25.61
C VAL A 396 3.22 -10.29 24.48
N LEU A 397 4.54 -10.11 24.51
CA LEU A 397 5.39 -10.88 23.61
C LEU A 397 5.54 -12.32 24.13
N PRO A 398 5.36 -13.33 23.27
CA PRO A 398 5.64 -14.70 23.59
C PRO A 398 7.06 -14.86 24.17
N LYS A 399 7.25 -15.83 25.06
CA LYS A 399 8.56 -16.10 25.67
C LYS A 399 9.66 -16.31 24.61
N GLU A 400 9.27 -16.80 23.43
CA GLU A 400 10.12 -17.01 22.27
C GLU A 400 10.83 -15.72 21.81
N TRP A 401 10.21 -14.57 21.98
CA TRP A 401 10.81 -13.28 21.61
C TRP A 401 11.96 -12.88 22.55
N ALA A 402 12.00 -13.44 23.77
CA ALA A 402 13.12 -13.20 24.66
C ALA A 402 14.44 -13.80 24.12
N ASP A 403 14.33 -14.82 23.29
CA ASP A 403 15.46 -15.55 22.72
C ASP A 403 15.75 -15.15 21.25
N MET A 404 15.07 -14.14 20.71
CA MET A 404 15.21 -13.75 19.29
C MET A 404 16.65 -13.45 18.88
N ALA A 405 17.43 -12.80 19.76
CA ALA A 405 18.85 -12.51 19.47
C ALA A 405 19.69 -13.78 19.20
N ARG A 406 19.27 -14.93 19.71
CA ARG A 406 19.94 -16.22 19.46
C ARG A 406 19.57 -16.83 18.12
N LEU A 407 18.52 -16.34 17.48
CA LEU A 407 17.94 -16.90 16.25
C LEU A 407 18.39 -16.14 14.99
N ILE A 408 19.17 -15.06 15.14
CA ILE A 408 19.58 -14.20 14.01
C ILE A 408 20.45 -14.90 12.96
N ASP A 409 21.11 -15.98 13.32
CA ASP A 409 21.96 -16.72 12.40
C ASP A 409 21.18 -17.69 11.48
N GLN A 410 19.88 -17.87 11.72
CA GLN A 410 19.02 -18.71 10.92
C GLN A 410 18.39 -17.87 9.78
N PRO A 411 18.83 -18.05 8.50
CA PRO A 411 18.22 -17.34 7.39
C PRO A 411 16.70 -17.52 7.38
N TYR A 412 15.94 -16.41 7.35
CA TYR A 412 14.48 -16.48 7.44
C TYR A 412 13.85 -17.30 6.30
N GLU A 413 14.49 -17.38 5.14
CA GLU A 413 14.04 -18.22 4.03
C GLU A 413 14.14 -19.74 4.32
N ARG A 414 14.86 -20.11 5.36
CA ARG A 414 15.04 -21.50 5.82
C ARG A 414 14.39 -21.78 7.17
N ASP A 415 13.71 -20.78 7.75
CA ASP A 415 12.97 -20.97 8.98
C ASP A 415 11.89 -22.05 8.77
N PRO A 416 11.93 -23.18 9.54
CA PRO A 416 11.04 -24.32 9.27
C PRO A 416 9.57 -23.95 9.32
N ALA A 417 9.15 -23.09 10.27
CA ALA A 417 7.75 -22.69 10.42
C ALA A 417 7.29 -21.75 9.30
N GLY A 418 8.15 -20.81 8.90
CA GLY A 418 7.91 -19.93 7.76
C GLY A 418 7.89 -20.68 6.42
N VAL A 419 8.82 -21.61 6.21
CA VAL A 419 8.84 -22.48 5.01
C VAL A 419 7.57 -23.35 4.95
N SER A 420 7.14 -23.92 6.08
CA SER A 420 5.87 -24.66 6.15
C SER A 420 4.67 -23.78 5.82
N PHE A 421 4.69 -22.52 6.29
CA PHE A 421 3.66 -21.54 5.96
C PHE A 421 3.64 -21.24 4.45
N ALA A 422 4.80 -20.96 3.84
CA ALA A 422 4.91 -20.67 2.41
C ALA A 422 4.39 -21.84 1.54
N ARG A 423 4.78 -23.08 1.85
CA ARG A 423 4.29 -24.30 1.18
C ARG A 423 2.77 -24.49 1.34
N SER A 424 2.23 -24.17 2.52
CA SER A 424 0.79 -24.25 2.78
C SER A 424 0.04 -23.18 1.99
N ARG A 425 0.62 -21.97 1.86
CA ARG A 425 0.11 -20.88 1.01
C ARG A 425 0.01 -21.33 -0.45
N GLU A 426 1.08 -21.88 -1.01
CA GLU A 426 1.11 -22.36 -2.40
C GLU A 426 0.02 -23.41 -2.66
N ALA A 427 -0.12 -24.39 -1.78
CA ALA A 427 -1.13 -25.43 -1.90
C ALA A 427 -2.56 -24.87 -1.77
N ALA A 428 -2.80 -23.92 -0.88
CA ALA A 428 -4.10 -23.25 -0.74
C ALA A 428 -4.44 -22.38 -1.95
N VAL A 429 -3.45 -21.67 -2.50
CA VAL A 429 -3.61 -20.89 -3.75
C VAL A 429 -3.96 -21.81 -4.92
N ALA A 430 -3.32 -22.98 -5.02
CA ALA A 430 -3.65 -23.97 -6.06
C ALA A 430 -5.10 -24.47 -5.94
N GLN A 431 -5.61 -24.68 -4.71
CA GLN A 431 -7.03 -25.04 -4.49
C GLN A 431 -7.96 -23.88 -4.89
N LEU A 432 -7.64 -22.64 -4.51
CA LEU A 432 -8.43 -21.48 -4.89
C LEU A 432 -8.43 -21.28 -6.42
N ALA A 433 -7.32 -21.54 -7.10
CA ALA A 433 -7.22 -21.46 -8.54
C ALA A 433 -8.17 -22.45 -9.26
N ALA A 434 -8.52 -23.57 -8.64
CA ALA A 434 -9.57 -24.45 -9.16
C ALA A 434 -10.93 -23.75 -9.15
N THR A 435 -11.29 -23.05 -8.06
CA THR A 435 -12.53 -22.24 -8.00
C THR A 435 -12.59 -21.20 -9.13
N PHE A 436 -11.47 -20.47 -9.37
CA PHE A 436 -11.42 -19.49 -10.47
C PHE A 436 -11.67 -20.12 -11.84
N ARG A 437 -11.09 -21.30 -12.10
CA ARG A 437 -11.28 -22.02 -13.38
C ARG A 437 -12.70 -22.57 -13.54
N GLU A 438 -13.21 -23.25 -12.51
CA GLU A 438 -14.53 -23.91 -12.52
C GLU A 438 -15.66 -22.90 -12.68
N GLN A 439 -15.58 -21.78 -11.97
CA GLN A 439 -16.56 -20.70 -12.01
C GLN A 439 -16.26 -19.66 -13.12
N ARG A 440 -15.12 -19.79 -13.81
CA ARG A 440 -14.66 -18.88 -14.87
C ARG A 440 -14.66 -17.42 -14.44
N ILE A 441 -14.16 -17.13 -13.22
CA ILE A 441 -14.10 -15.76 -12.70
C ILE A 441 -12.75 -15.11 -12.98
N ASP A 442 -12.79 -13.82 -13.31
CA ASP A 442 -11.60 -12.97 -13.51
C ASP A 442 -11.05 -12.48 -12.15
N ALA A 443 -11.94 -12.14 -11.22
CA ALA A 443 -11.61 -11.69 -9.88
C ALA A 443 -12.72 -12.06 -8.90
N MET A 444 -12.36 -12.18 -7.62
CA MET A 444 -13.31 -12.14 -6.51
C MET A 444 -13.55 -10.69 -6.09
N VAL A 445 -14.76 -10.39 -5.60
CA VAL A 445 -15.10 -9.09 -5.02
C VAL A 445 -15.81 -9.25 -3.68
N TYR A 446 -15.48 -8.36 -2.72
CA TYR A 446 -16.08 -8.28 -1.41
C TYR A 446 -15.84 -6.88 -0.79
N PRO A 447 -16.55 -6.47 0.29
CA PRO A 447 -16.24 -5.22 0.97
C PRO A 447 -14.88 -5.31 1.68
N THR A 448 -14.02 -4.31 1.52
CA THR A 448 -12.69 -4.29 2.17
C THR A 448 -12.81 -4.43 3.69
N MET A 449 -13.66 -3.61 4.32
CA MET A 449 -14.03 -3.70 5.74
C MET A 449 -15.56 -3.65 5.87
N PRO A 450 -16.14 -4.29 6.89
CA PRO A 450 -17.60 -4.34 7.07
C PRO A 450 -18.21 -3.10 7.73
N PHE A 451 -17.38 -2.11 8.10
CA PHE A 451 -17.81 -0.90 8.82
C PHE A 451 -16.98 0.31 8.37
N PRO A 452 -17.51 1.54 8.51
CA PRO A 452 -16.77 2.78 8.31
C PRO A 452 -15.77 2.99 9.47
N ALA A 453 -14.96 4.05 9.39
CA ALA A 453 -13.95 4.36 10.40
C ALA A 453 -14.51 4.38 11.82
N PRO A 454 -14.06 3.52 12.75
CA PRO A 454 -14.48 3.56 14.14
C PRO A 454 -13.81 4.73 14.88
N ARG A 455 -14.17 4.96 16.13
CA ARG A 455 -13.40 5.88 16.99
C ARG A 455 -12.02 5.28 17.29
N ALA A 456 -11.01 6.12 17.31
CA ALA A 456 -9.62 5.68 17.50
C ALA A 456 -9.37 4.98 18.85
N VAL A 457 -10.17 5.34 19.88
CA VAL A 457 -10.05 4.79 21.24
C VAL A 457 -10.89 3.53 21.48
N ASP A 458 -11.78 3.18 20.56
CA ASP A 458 -12.65 2.03 20.73
C ASP A 458 -11.90 0.75 20.31
N PRO A 459 -12.18 -0.40 20.97
CA PRO A 459 -11.66 -1.68 20.51
C PRO A 459 -12.15 -1.95 19.08
N TRP A 460 -11.28 -2.47 18.25
CA TRP A 460 -11.67 -2.87 16.90
C TRP A 460 -12.63 -4.04 16.96
N PRO A 461 -13.71 -4.01 16.19
CA PRO A 461 -14.54 -5.20 16.02
C PRO A 461 -13.69 -6.35 15.46
N ASP A 462 -13.92 -7.58 15.95
CA ASP A 462 -13.13 -8.76 15.57
C ASP A 462 -13.45 -9.26 14.14
N VAL A 463 -13.50 -8.35 13.17
CA VAL A 463 -13.75 -8.67 11.77
C VAL A 463 -12.62 -8.09 10.90
N ARG A 464 -11.47 -8.78 10.89
CA ARG A 464 -10.34 -8.44 10.00
C ARG A 464 -10.51 -9.14 8.67
N THR A 465 -11.27 -8.55 7.76
CA THR A 465 -11.54 -9.11 6.43
C THR A 465 -10.30 -9.14 5.54
N THR A 466 -9.35 -8.27 5.80
CA THR A 466 -8.14 -8.10 4.99
C THR A 466 -7.12 -9.24 5.13
N LEU A 467 -7.14 -10.02 6.22
CA LEU A 467 -6.09 -11.02 6.51
C LEU A 467 -6.14 -12.27 5.61
N GLY A 468 -7.33 -12.78 5.29
CA GLY A 468 -7.49 -14.12 4.71
C GLY A 468 -6.86 -14.26 3.32
N TYR A 469 -7.46 -13.68 2.31
CA TYR A 469 -6.98 -13.80 0.94
C TYR A 469 -5.75 -12.93 0.67
N GLY A 470 -5.79 -11.68 1.10
CA GLY A 470 -4.70 -10.74 0.86
C GLY A 470 -3.39 -11.21 1.48
N ASN A 471 -3.32 -11.32 2.80
CA ASN A 471 -2.05 -11.57 3.50
C ASN A 471 -1.71 -13.06 3.64
N TRP A 472 -2.61 -13.89 4.19
CA TRP A 472 -2.32 -15.31 4.40
C TRP A 472 -2.05 -16.06 3.10
N MET A 473 -2.85 -15.80 2.07
CA MET A 473 -2.68 -16.44 0.76
C MET A 473 -1.76 -15.64 -0.19
N GLY A 474 -1.33 -14.44 0.20
CA GLY A 474 -0.43 -13.61 -0.61
C GLY A 474 -1.03 -13.12 -1.93
N LEU A 475 -2.37 -13.08 -2.03
CA LEU A 475 -3.05 -12.67 -3.26
C LEU A 475 -2.96 -11.16 -3.47
N PRO A 476 -2.88 -10.68 -4.72
CA PRO A 476 -3.04 -9.27 -5.01
C PRO A 476 -4.47 -8.81 -4.72
N GLU A 477 -4.59 -7.62 -4.14
CA GLU A 477 -5.88 -7.01 -3.80
C GLU A 477 -5.84 -5.50 -4.00
N VAL A 478 -6.85 -4.97 -4.71
CA VAL A 478 -7.04 -3.54 -4.95
C VAL A 478 -8.34 -3.11 -4.27
N SER A 479 -8.23 -2.21 -3.31
CA SER A 479 -9.34 -1.62 -2.55
C SER A 479 -9.69 -0.27 -3.14
N VAL A 480 -10.95 -0.08 -3.59
CA VAL A 480 -11.41 1.11 -4.33
C VAL A 480 -12.63 1.73 -3.63
N PRO A 481 -12.72 3.07 -3.51
CA PRO A 481 -13.82 3.74 -2.83
C PRO A 481 -15.20 3.40 -3.39
N THR A 482 -16.18 3.21 -2.49
CA THR A 482 -17.60 3.04 -2.84
C THR A 482 -18.47 4.27 -2.52
N GLY A 483 -17.84 5.32 -1.99
CA GLY A 483 -18.46 6.62 -1.72
C GLY A 483 -18.62 6.93 -0.23
N LEU A 484 -19.24 8.08 0.03
CA LEU A 484 -19.49 8.56 1.38
C LEU A 484 -20.81 8.04 1.93
N GLY A 485 -20.86 7.96 3.25
CA GLY A 485 -22.07 7.76 4.02
C GLY A 485 -22.87 9.05 4.24
N ALA A 486 -23.96 8.93 5.01
CA ALA A 486 -24.84 10.07 5.32
C ALA A 486 -24.16 11.12 6.20
N ASP A 487 -23.15 10.72 6.96
CA ASP A 487 -22.34 11.61 7.81
C ASP A 487 -21.21 12.35 7.04
N GLY A 488 -21.09 12.11 5.73
CA GLY A 488 -20.05 12.68 4.89
C GLY A 488 -18.68 11.99 5.01
N MET A 489 -18.60 10.86 5.72
CA MET A 489 -17.37 10.07 5.85
C MET A 489 -17.32 8.92 4.84
N PRO A 490 -16.13 8.42 4.47
CA PRO A 490 -16.01 7.21 3.67
C PRO A 490 -16.72 6.03 4.35
N ALA A 491 -17.72 5.46 3.67
CA ALA A 491 -18.55 4.39 4.25
C ALA A 491 -18.06 2.99 3.88
N GLY A 492 -17.20 2.85 2.87
CA GLY A 492 -16.65 1.58 2.46
C GLY A 492 -15.78 1.66 1.21
N ASN A 493 -15.04 0.59 0.98
CA ASN A 493 -14.37 0.26 -0.27
C ASN A 493 -14.80 -1.13 -0.74
N ILE A 494 -14.72 -1.37 -2.06
CA ILE A 494 -14.81 -2.69 -2.65
C ILE A 494 -13.40 -3.19 -2.96
N SER A 495 -13.10 -4.44 -2.57
CA SER A 495 -11.86 -5.12 -2.91
C SER A 495 -12.03 -5.97 -4.15
N PHE A 496 -11.09 -5.84 -5.10
CA PHE A 496 -10.89 -6.74 -6.23
C PHE A 496 -9.70 -7.64 -5.89
N VAL A 497 -9.90 -8.95 -5.93
CA VAL A 497 -8.89 -9.94 -5.52
C VAL A 497 -8.67 -10.97 -6.63
N GLY A 498 -7.43 -11.23 -6.96
CA GLY A 498 -7.05 -12.16 -8.01
C GLY A 498 -6.03 -13.20 -7.58
N LEU A 499 -5.70 -14.11 -8.48
CA LEU A 499 -4.61 -15.04 -8.29
C LEU A 499 -3.25 -14.31 -8.39
N PRO A 500 -2.17 -14.85 -7.78
CA PRO A 500 -0.84 -14.25 -7.88
C PRO A 500 -0.44 -13.97 -9.34
N GLY A 501 0.18 -12.82 -9.57
CA GLY A 501 0.60 -12.35 -10.90
C GLY A 501 -0.52 -11.74 -11.76
N ARG A 502 -1.74 -11.58 -11.21
CA ARG A 502 -2.86 -10.91 -11.90
C ARG A 502 -3.00 -9.43 -11.55
N ASP A 503 -1.97 -8.83 -10.97
CA ASP A 503 -1.96 -7.45 -10.47
C ASP A 503 -2.44 -6.44 -11.54
N ALA A 504 -1.89 -6.49 -12.74
CA ALA A 504 -2.28 -5.59 -13.83
C ALA A 504 -3.76 -5.77 -14.26
N ARG A 505 -4.26 -7.01 -14.30
CA ARG A 505 -5.69 -7.28 -14.61
C ARG A 505 -6.61 -6.74 -13.53
N LEU A 506 -6.22 -6.87 -12.25
CA LEU A 506 -7.01 -6.31 -11.15
C LEU A 506 -7.07 -4.79 -11.20
N LEU A 507 -5.94 -4.15 -11.51
CA LEU A 507 -5.89 -2.69 -11.69
C LEU A 507 -6.76 -2.26 -12.87
N ALA A 508 -6.80 -3.01 -13.97
CA ALA A 508 -7.69 -2.71 -15.09
C ALA A 508 -9.18 -2.78 -14.68
N LEU A 509 -9.59 -3.84 -13.97
CA LEU A 509 -10.97 -3.98 -13.46
C LEU A 509 -11.34 -2.87 -12.47
N ALA A 510 -10.42 -2.56 -11.54
CA ALA A 510 -10.59 -1.51 -10.55
C ALA A 510 -10.67 -0.11 -11.20
N HIS A 511 -9.85 0.12 -12.24
CA HIS A 511 -9.87 1.36 -13.02
C HIS A 511 -11.21 1.55 -13.75
N ALA A 512 -11.67 0.52 -14.45
CA ALA A 512 -12.97 0.57 -15.13
C ALA A 512 -14.11 0.85 -14.13
N TYR A 513 -14.07 0.25 -12.93
CA TYR A 513 -15.02 0.54 -11.86
C TYR A 513 -14.93 2.01 -11.41
N GLU A 514 -13.71 2.52 -11.12
CA GLU A 514 -13.49 3.90 -10.71
C GLU A 514 -14.03 4.89 -11.76
N ARG A 515 -13.71 4.66 -13.04
CA ARG A 515 -14.15 5.50 -14.16
C ARG A 515 -15.67 5.56 -14.33
N LYS A 516 -16.36 4.43 -14.13
CA LYS A 516 -17.84 4.35 -14.27
C LYS A 516 -18.56 4.86 -13.01
N SER A 517 -18.01 4.64 -11.81
CA SER A 517 -18.67 4.97 -10.56
C SER A 517 -18.36 6.37 -10.03
N SER A 518 -17.14 6.90 -10.27
CA SER A 518 -16.67 8.23 -9.83
C SER A 518 -16.91 8.48 -8.33
N ARG A 519 -16.54 7.52 -7.47
CA ARG A 519 -16.89 7.52 -6.03
C ARG A 519 -15.87 8.23 -5.13
N PHE A 520 -14.72 8.63 -5.66
CA PHE A 520 -13.79 9.44 -4.89
C PHE A 520 -14.38 10.84 -4.62
N VAL A 521 -14.34 11.26 -3.36
CA VAL A 521 -14.73 12.62 -2.94
C VAL A 521 -13.62 13.12 -2.02
N ALA A 522 -13.02 14.26 -2.31
CA ALA A 522 -11.98 14.84 -1.47
C ALA A 522 -12.52 15.19 -0.07
N PRO A 523 -11.71 15.05 0.99
CA PRO A 523 -12.11 15.48 2.32
C PRO A 523 -12.42 16.99 2.35
N PRO A 524 -13.29 17.44 3.26
CA PRO A 524 -13.51 18.86 3.47
C PRO A 524 -12.19 19.52 3.85
N ALA A 525 -11.98 20.77 3.39
CA ALA A 525 -10.77 21.50 3.76
C ALA A 525 -10.64 21.54 5.29
N PRO A 526 -9.53 21.04 5.87
CA PRO A 526 -9.34 21.11 7.30
C PRO A 526 -9.33 22.58 7.71
N THR A 527 -10.24 22.96 8.59
CA THR A 527 -10.21 24.30 9.18
C THR A 527 -9.13 24.30 10.26
N PRO A 528 -8.05 25.07 10.11
CA PRO A 528 -7.07 25.23 11.18
C PRO A 528 -7.82 25.75 12.40
N ARG A 529 -7.97 24.93 13.44
CA ARG A 529 -8.39 25.44 14.75
C ARG A 529 -7.15 26.06 15.36
N GLY A 530 -7.19 27.39 15.54
CA GLY A 530 -6.12 28.19 16.16
C GLY A 530 -5.72 27.66 17.54
#